data_4c8c14bc7a078ceff0c0364274d3629a
#
_entry.id   4c8c14bc7a078ceff0c0364274d3629a
#
_cell.length_a   1.000
_cell.length_b   1.000
_cell.length_c   1.000
_cell.angle_alpha   90.00
_cell.angle_beta   90.00
_cell.angle_gamma   90.00
#
_symmetry.space_group_name_H-M   'P 1'
#
loop_
_entity.id
_entity.type
_entity.pdbx_description
1 polymer ?
#
loop_
_entity_poly.entity_id
_entity_poly.type
_entity_poly.pdbx_seq_one_letter_code
_entity_poly.pdbx_strand_id
1 'polypeptide(L)'
;PPPKSRRVRTAEGWRTLSGVLPSQRTDTVAEFRRVPNLFEILGFDYWRTNYDYRPSPGVMAAYERYVADPAGRQHLLSVCRSKMVASGMSPDQIAGVGEDEMLEDSLSFFASSHDVIVARRHYMDFAADTGQLAGSGSLSVEEHEQYLLFTIEALHDLYEENRYARYVAVFQNWRSPAGASIDHLHKQLVAMDEHGAQTNDEIAALRRNLNVFNEDVLNAAVQHNLIIAENDSAIAFAGFGHRYPTVEIFSKSRTCEPWLQSPKEIADMSAILHAIHAATGAEVPCNEEWHHRSPDMDVPLPWHIALKWRVSTLAGFEGDTKVYLNTIDPWHVRDRLVPRLHELRREEHIAPDILLDKQCPARYNSLGYNPLLQR
;
A
#
# COMPACT_ATOMS: atom_id res chain seq x y z
N PRO A 1 -6.96 -16.02 -7.31
CA PRO A 1 -5.65 -16.71 -7.28
C PRO A 1 -5.39 -17.38 -5.93
N PRO A 2 -4.41 -18.31 -5.84
CA PRO A 2 -4.03 -18.91 -4.57
C PRO A 2 -3.46 -17.82 -3.63
N PRO A 3 -3.86 -17.79 -2.35
CA PRO A 3 -3.28 -16.83 -1.42
C PRO A 3 -1.85 -17.25 -1.06
N LYS A 4 -0.88 -16.32 -1.16
CA LYS A 4 0.48 -16.50 -0.65
C LYS A 4 0.46 -16.58 0.88
N SER A 5 -0.29 -15.66 1.50
CA SER A 5 -0.50 -15.64 2.95
C SER A 5 -1.85 -15.01 3.33
N ARG A 6 -2.24 -15.19 4.60
CA ARG A 6 -3.51 -14.74 5.16
C ARG A 6 -3.27 -14.16 6.54
N ARG A 7 -3.79 -12.98 6.82
CA ARG A 7 -3.80 -12.38 8.17
C ARG A 7 -5.11 -12.74 8.86
N VAL A 8 -5.03 -13.48 9.94
CA VAL A 8 -6.18 -14.00 10.68
C VAL A 8 -6.19 -13.48 12.10
N ARG A 9 -7.40 -13.26 12.64
CA ARG A 9 -7.60 -12.99 14.06
C ARG A 9 -7.91 -14.31 14.78
N THR A 10 -7.18 -14.61 15.84
CA THR A 10 -7.38 -15.80 16.68
C THR A 10 -7.68 -15.37 18.11
N ALA A 11 -8.02 -16.32 18.97
CA ALA A 11 -8.20 -16.06 20.40
C ALA A 11 -6.90 -15.55 21.10
N GLU A 12 -5.74 -15.86 20.52
CA GLU A 12 -4.42 -15.48 21.02
C GLU A 12 -3.86 -14.21 20.37
N GLY A 13 -4.62 -13.57 19.48
CA GLY A 13 -4.23 -12.37 18.73
C GLY A 13 -4.14 -12.60 17.22
N TRP A 14 -3.43 -11.71 16.53
CA TRP A 14 -3.27 -11.74 15.08
C TRP A 14 -2.10 -12.62 14.66
N ARG A 15 -2.29 -13.37 13.56
CA ARG A 15 -1.25 -14.26 12.99
C ARG A 15 -1.26 -14.21 11.47
N THR A 16 -0.08 -14.34 10.86
CA THR A 16 0.09 -14.56 9.43
C THR A 16 0.23 -16.06 9.16
N LEU A 17 -0.66 -16.61 8.32
CA LEU A 17 -0.64 -18.00 7.89
C LEU A 17 -0.22 -18.08 6.42
N SER A 18 0.86 -18.78 6.13
CA SER A 18 1.35 -19.00 4.76
C SER A 18 1.11 -20.44 4.32
N GLY A 19 0.99 -20.66 2.99
CA GLY A 19 0.86 -21.98 2.40
C GLY A 19 -0.41 -22.75 2.77
N VAL A 20 -1.50 -22.03 3.09
CA VAL A 20 -2.81 -22.63 3.41
C VAL A 20 -3.44 -23.23 2.17
N LEU A 21 -3.72 -24.54 2.20
CA LEU A 21 -4.37 -25.25 1.12
C LEU A 21 -5.88 -24.95 1.05
N PRO A 22 -6.52 -25.13 -0.13
CA PRO A 22 -7.96 -24.94 -0.26
C PRO A 22 -8.79 -25.85 0.67
N SER A 23 -8.33 -27.05 0.92
CA SER A 23 -8.94 -27.99 1.88
C SER A 23 -8.95 -27.47 3.33
N GLN A 24 -8.05 -26.54 3.67
CA GLN A 24 -7.89 -25.95 5.01
C GLN A 24 -8.56 -24.60 5.18
N ARG A 25 -9.24 -24.07 4.13
CA ARG A 25 -9.79 -22.69 4.13
C ARG A 25 -10.94 -22.48 5.11
N THR A 26 -11.61 -23.53 5.53
CA THR A 26 -12.74 -23.46 6.47
C THR A 26 -12.31 -23.31 7.92
N ASP A 27 -11.02 -23.55 8.23
CA ASP A 27 -10.52 -23.60 9.60
C ASP A 27 -10.30 -22.21 10.19
N THR A 28 -10.11 -21.19 9.35
CA THR A 28 -9.88 -19.80 9.78
C THR A 28 -10.50 -18.77 8.84
N VAL A 29 -10.99 -17.66 9.41
CA VAL A 29 -11.43 -16.50 8.64
C VAL A 29 -10.28 -15.52 8.52
N ALA A 30 -9.87 -15.23 7.28
CA ALA A 30 -8.84 -14.24 7.01
C ALA A 30 -9.44 -12.84 6.92
N GLU A 31 -8.99 -11.91 7.75
CA GLU A 31 -9.37 -10.50 7.62
C GLU A 31 -8.66 -9.85 6.44
N PHE A 32 -7.42 -10.23 6.18
CA PHE A 32 -6.68 -9.79 5.00
C PHE A 32 -6.03 -10.99 4.30
N ARG A 33 -5.91 -10.92 2.97
CA ARG A 33 -5.28 -11.95 2.13
C ARG A 33 -4.26 -11.31 1.21
N ARG A 34 -3.07 -11.86 1.15
CA ARG A 34 -2.07 -11.56 0.13
C ARG A 34 -2.23 -12.54 -1.02
N VAL A 35 -2.52 -12.03 -2.18
CA VAL A 35 -2.72 -12.83 -3.41
C VAL A 35 -1.90 -12.23 -4.55
N PRO A 36 -1.42 -13.05 -5.51
CA PRO A 36 -0.79 -12.52 -6.71
C PRO A 36 -1.82 -11.79 -7.57
N ASN A 37 -1.40 -10.73 -8.25
CA ASN A 37 -2.22 -10.13 -9.30
C ASN A 37 -2.23 -11.06 -10.53
N LEU A 38 -3.40 -11.35 -11.09
CA LEU A 38 -3.50 -12.17 -12.31
C LEU A 38 -2.96 -11.47 -13.55
N PHE A 39 -2.97 -10.12 -13.54
CA PHE A 39 -2.51 -9.26 -14.63
C PHE A 39 -1.37 -8.38 -14.10
N GLU A 40 -0.19 -9.00 -14.01
CA GLU A 40 1.00 -8.36 -13.47
C GLU A 40 1.52 -7.26 -14.39
N ILE A 41 2.00 -6.15 -13.82
CA ILE A 41 2.65 -5.07 -14.57
C ILE A 41 4.01 -5.55 -15.09
N LEU A 42 4.83 -6.16 -14.22
CA LEU A 42 6.05 -6.90 -14.57
C LEU A 42 5.86 -8.35 -14.11
N GLY A 43 5.46 -9.21 -15.05
CA GLY A 43 5.09 -10.59 -14.75
C GLY A 43 6.30 -11.51 -14.56
N PHE A 44 6.02 -12.72 -14.08
CA PHE A 44 7.04 -13.76 -13.87
C PHE A 44 7.91 -13.98 -15.12
N ASP A 45 7.33 -14.02 -16.33
CA ASP A 45 8.05 -14.18 -17.59
C ASP A 45 9.01 -13.03 -17.88
N TYR A 46 8.64 -11.79 -17.51
CA TYR A 46 9.53 -10.63 -17.63
C TYR A 46 10.81 -10.85 -16.82
N TRP A 47 10.68 -11.23 -15.55
CA TRP A 47 11.80 -11.46 -14.66
C TRP A 47 12.65 -12.65 -15.10
N ARG A 48 12.00 -13.75 -15.53
CA ARG A 48 12.67 -14.93 -16.05
C ARG A 48 13.50 -14.63 -17.29
N THR A 49 12.92 -13.89 -18.25
CA THR A 49 13.58 -13.63 -19.53
C THR A 49 14.70 -12.62 -19.41
N ASN A 50 14.53 -11.55 -18.61
CA ASN A 50 15.49 -10.46 -18.55
C ASN A 50 16.60 -10.68 -17.50
N TYR A 51 16.32 -11.48 -16.45
CA TYR A 51 17.21 -11.62 -15.31
C TYR A 51 17.56 -13.09 -14.95
N ASP A 52 17.09 -14.08 -15.72
CA ASP A 52 17.15 -15.50 -15.36
C ASP A 52 16.59 -15.76 -13.94
N TYR A 53 15.55 -15.03 -13.58
CA TYR A 53 14.90 -15.18 -12.29
C TYR A 53 14.32 -16.58 -12.15
N ARG A 54 14.62 -17.22 -11.02
CA ARG A 54 14.10 -18.54 -10.66
C ARG A 54 13.43 -18.47 -9.30
N PRO A 55 12.24 -19.08 -9.16
CA PRO A 55 11.57 -19.15 -7.86
C PRO A 55 12.47 -19.82 -6.82
N SER A 56 12.40 -19.33 -5.59
CA SER A 56 13.14 -19.93 -4.48
C SER A 56 12.66 -21.37 -4.21
N PRO A 57 13.48 -22.22 -3.57
CA PRO A 57 13.06 -23.56 -3.15
C PRO A 57 11.78 -23.56 -2.31
N GLY A 58 11.56 -22.52 -1.50
CA GLY A 58 10.34 -22.35 -0.69
C GLY A 58 9.10 -22.11 -1.54
N VAL A 59 9.20 -21.26 -2.58
CA VAL A 59 8.13 -21.01 -3.55
C VAL A 59 7.81 -22.27 -4.33
N MET A 60 8.84 -23.02 -4.80
CA MET A 60 8.65 -24.28 -5.52
C MET A 60 7.95 -25.32 -4.65
N ALA A 61 8.39 -25.51 -3.41
CA ALA A 61 7.76 -26.44 -2.47
C ALA A 61 6.30 -26.08 -2.16
N ALA A 62 5.98 -24.77 -2.08
CA ALA A 62 4.60 -24.31 -1.89
C ALA A 62 3.73 -24.61 -3.11
N TYR A 63 4.24 -24.39 -4.32
CA TYR A 63 3.58 -24.72 -5.57
C TYR A 63 3.32 -26.23 -5.69
N GLU A 64 4.35 -27.07 -5.52
CA GLU A 64 4.25 -28.54 -5.61
C GLU A 64 3.23 -29.10 -4.62
N ARG A 65 3.25 -28.61 -3.37
CA ARG A 65 2.28 -29.01 -2.34
C ARG A 65 0.85 -28.61 -2.72
N TYR A 66 0.68 -27.43 -3.33
CA TYR A 66 -0.63 -26.95 -3.76
C TYR A 66 -1.20 -27.74 -4.94
N VAL A 67 -0.35 -28.12 -5.91
CA VAL A 67 -0.70 -28.98 -7.04
C VAL A 67 -1.00 -30.42 -6.60
N ALA A 68 -0.29 -30.92 -5.58
CA ALA A 68 -0.52 -32.25 -5.02
C ALA A 68 -1.85 -32.39 -4.26
N ASP A 69 -2.40 -31.28 -3.73
CA ASP A 69 -3.73 -31.27 -3.12
C ASP A 69 -4.82 -31.26 -4.21
N PRO A 70 -5.73 -32.26 -4.26
CA PRO A 70 -6.76 -32.32 -5.31
C PRO A 70 -7.62 -31.04 -5.40
N ALA A 71 -7.99 -30.45 -4.27
CA ALA A 71 -8.73 -29.19 -4.23
C ALA A 71 -7.87 -28.00 -4.69
N GLY A 72 -6.56 -28.04 -4.40
CA GLY A 72 -5.57 -27.09 -4.87
C GLY A 72 -5.42 -27.12 -6.38
N ARG A 73 -5.21 -28.32 -6.95
CA ARG A 73 -5.13 -28.52 -8.41
C ARG A 73 -6.36 -27.99 -9.11
N GLN A 74 -7.55 -28.33 -8.64
CA GLN A 74 -8.82 -27.89 -9.23
C GLN A 74 -8.99 -26.37 -9.14
N HIS A 75 -8.57 -25.78 -8.03
CA HIS A 75 -8.58 -24.33 -7.87
C HIS A 75 -7.65 -23.64 -8.87
N LEU A 76 -6.41 -24.12 -9.07
CA LEU A 76 -5.48 -23.55 -10.05
C LEU A 76 -6.06 -23.59 -11.46
N LEU A 77 -6.57 -24.74 -11.89
CA LEU A 77 -7.21 -24.90 -13.21
C LEU A 77 -8.38 -23.93 -13.39
N SER A 78 -9.21 -23.73 -12.35
CA SER A 78 -10.30 -22.76 -12.38
C SER A 78 -9.79 -21.32 -12.53
N VAL A 79 -8.71 -20.94 -11.82
CA VAL A 79 -8.11 -19.61 -11.91
C VAL A 79 -7.48 -19.41 -13.30
N CYS A 80 -6.76 -20.39 -13.86
CA CYS A 80 -6.20 -20.31 -15.21
C CYS A 80 -7.30 -20.10 -16.25
N ARG A 81 -8.37 -20.88 -16.21
CA ARG A 81 -9.51 -20.69 -17.12
C ARG A 81 -10.14 -19.30 -16.98
N SER A 82 -10.32 -18.80 -15.75
CA SER A 82 -10.84 -17.45 -15.53
C SER A 82 -9.92 -16.37 -16.08
N LYS A 83 -8.60 -16.52 -15.94
CA LYS A 83 -7.60 -15.62 -16.53
C LYS A 83 -7.67 -15.63 -18.04
N MET A 84 -7.78 -16.79 -18.68
CA MET A 84 -7.91 -16.95 -20.13
C MET A 84 -9.18 -16.26 -20.67
N VAL A 85 -10.33 -16.46 -19.98
CA VAL A 85 -11.57 -15.76 -20.31
C VAL A 85 -11.40 -14.24 -20.22
N ALA A 86 -10.81 -13.76 -19.13
CA ALA A 86 -10.58 -12.33 -18.93
C ALA A 86 -9.55 -11.74 -19.93
N SER A 87 -8.68 -12.57 -20.50
CA SER A 87 -7.77 -12.21 -21.58
C SER A 87 -8.42 -12.26 -22.98
N GLY A 88 -9.71 -12.59 -23.07
CA GLY A 88 -10.47 -12.59 -24.33
C GLY A 88 -10.35 -13.87 -25.15
N MET A 89 -9.85 -14.98 -24.59
CA MET A 89 -9.82 -16.26 -25.28
C MET A 89 -11.24 -16.86 -25.42
N SER A 90 -11.51 -17.44 -26.60
CA SER A 90 -12.78 -18.12 -26.85
C SER A 90 -12.88 -19.46 -26.09
N PRO A 91 -14.11 -19.99 -25.84
CA PRO A 91 -14.27 -21.28 -25.20
C PRO A 91 -13.53 -22.43 -25.92
N ASP A 92 -13.49 -22.41 -27.27
CA ASP A 92 -12.80 -23.43 -28.07
C ASP A 92 -11.26 -23.35 -27.87
N GLN A 93 -10.71 -22.14 -27.81
CA GLN A 93 -9.30 -21.94 -27.52
C GLN A 93 -8.95 -22.44 -26.12
N ILE A 94 -9.77 -22.14 -25.11
CA ILE A 94 -9.57 -22.59 -23.73
C ILE A 94 -9.67 -24.13 -23.63
N ALA A 95 -10.62 -24.75 -24.35
CA ALA A 95 -10.77 -26.20 -24.40
C ALA A 95 -9.58 -26.91 -25.05
N GLY A 96 -8.84 -26.20 -25.92
CA GLY A 96 -7.63 -26.72 -26.57
C GLY A 96 -6.37 -26.69 -25.69
N VAL A 97 -6.38 -25.96 -24.55
CA VAL A 97 -5.22 -25.90 -23.65
C VAL A 97 -5.26 -27.10 -22.67
N GLY A 98 -4.17 -27.83 -22.62
CA GLY A 98 -4.04 -29.00 -21.73
C GLY A 98 -3.99 -28.60 -20.25
N GLU A 99 -4.49 -29.49 -19.37
CA GLU A 99 -4.44 -29.24 -17.91
C GLU A 99 -3.03 -29.11 -17.38
N ASP A 100 -2.09 -29.90 -17.92
CA ASP A 100 -0.68 -29.85 -17.48
C ASP A 100 -0.02 -28.54 -17.88
N GLU A 101 -0.32 -27.99 -19.07
CA GLU A 101 0.11 -26.69 -19.51
C GLU A 101 -0.45 -25.57 -18.59
N MET A 102 -1.75 -25.62 -18.27
CA MET A 102 -2.36 -24.69 -17.32
C MET A 102 -1.69 -24.75 -15.94
N LEU A 103 -1.29 -25.92 -15.47
CA LEU A 103 -0.62 -26.07 -14.19
C LEU A 103 0.82 -25.53 -14.24
N GLU A 104 1.57 -25.78 -15.30
CA GLU A 104 2.89 -25.16 -15.48
C GLU A 104 2.81 -23.64 -15.47
N ASP A 105 1.88 -23.05 -16.20
CA ASP A 105 1.63 -21.61 -16.21
C ASP A 105 1.23 -21.07 -14.82
N SER A 106 0.54 -21.88 -14.01
CA SER A 106 0.11 -21.50 -12.68
C SER A 106 1.26 -21.30 -11.68
N LEU A 107 2.48 -21.74 -11.98
CA LEU A 107 3.69 -21.43 -11.20
C LEU A 107 3.88 -19.91 -11.06
N SER A 108 3.52 -19.16 -12.10
CA SER A 108 3.53 -17.68 -12.07
C SER A 108 2.73 -17.09 -10.90
N PHE A 109 1.67 -17.76 -10.42
CA PHE A 109 0.89 -17.28 -9.28
C PHE A 109 1.63 -17.39 -7.94
N PHE A 110 2.65 -18.27 -7.84
CA PHE A 110 3.47 -18.42 -6.65
C PHE A 110 4.74 -17.58 -6.73
N ALA A 111 5.30 -17.45 -7.92
CA ALA A 111 6.51 -16.67 -8.22
C ALA A 111 6.23 -15.22 -8.65
N SER A 112 5.00 -14.74 -8.45
CA SER A 112 4.57 -13.36 -8.76
C SER A 112 5.39 -12.34 -7.97
N SER A 113 5.78 -11.27 -8.66
CA SER A 113 6.38 -10.07 -8.08
C SER A 113 5.39 -8.87 -8.04
N HIS A 114 4.09 -9.14 -8.23
CA HIS A 114 2.99 -8.18 -8.11
C HIS A 114 1.90 -8.77 -7.21
N ASP A 115 1.86 -8.32 -5.96
CA ASP A 115 0.93 -8.80 -4.95
C ASP A 115 -0.20 -7.80 -4.67
N VAL A 116 -1.32 -8.34 -4.22
CA VAL A 116 -2.49 -7.57 -3.79
C VAL A 116 -2.87 -7.99 -2.36
N ILE A 117 -2.94 -7.02 -1.46
CA ILE A 117 -3.46 -7.22 -0.10
C ILE A 117 -4.93 -6.85 -0.10
N VAL A 118 -5.81 -7.83 0.04
CA VAL A 118 -7.26 -7.68 -0.07
C VAL A 118 -7.91 -7.81 1.30
N ALA A 119 -8.73 -6.85 1.69
CA ALA A 119 -9.54 -6.93 2.90
C ALA A 119 -10.72 -7.91 2.73
N ARG A 120 -11.21 -8.47 3.83
CA ARG A 120 -12.36 -9.38 3.82
C ARG A 120 -13.67 -8.64 3.58
N ARG A 121 -13.86 -7.52 4.28
CA ARG A 121 -15.11 -6.76 4.23
C ARG A 121 -15.20 -5.93 2.96
N HIS A 122 -16.36 -5.98 2.31
CA HIS A 122 -16.68 -5.14 1.16
C HIS A 122 -17.55 -3.95 1.59
N TYR A 123 -18.47 -4.18 2.50
CA TYR A 123 -19.35 -3.16 3.06
C TYR A 123 -19.03 -2.89 4.53
N MET A 124 -19.39 -1.71 4.99
CA MET A 124 -19.38 -1.38 6.42
C MET A 124 -20.33 -2.30 7.18
N ASP A 125 -20.06 -2.52 8.45
CA ASP A 125 -20.97 -3.26 9.32
C ASP A 125 -22.31 -2.50 9.39
N PHE A 126 -23.42 -3.23 9.24
CA PHE A 126 -24.77 -2.68 9.20
C PHE A 126 -25.04 -1.72 8.02
N ALA A 127 -24.33 -1.87 6.90
CA ALA A 127 -24.58 -1.07 5.70
C ALA A 127 -26.04 -1.18 5.26
N ALA A 128 -26.70 -0.04 5.06
CA ALA A 128 -28.09 0.04 4.62
C ALA A 128 -28.23 0.08 3.09
N ASP A 129 -27.16 0.43 2.38
CA ASP A 129 -27.11 0.49 0.92
C ASP A 129 -25.73 0.13 0.37
N THR A 130 -25.68 -0.09 -0.94
CA THR A 130 -24.46 -0.51 -1.67
C THR A 130 -23.40 0.58 -1.79
N GLY A 131 -23.66 1.82 -1.40
CA GLY A 131 -22.71 2.94 -1.37
C GLY A 131 -21.83 2.95 -0.12
N GLN A 132 -22.23 2.21 0.93
CA GLN A 132 -21.51 2.18 2.22
C GLN A 132 -20.38 1.13 2.19
N LEU A 133 -19.38 1.40 1.36
CA LEU A 133 -18.21 0.54 1.19
C LEU A 133 -17.26 0.64 2.39
N ALA A 134 -16.67 -0.51 2.76
CA ALA A 134 -15.62 -0.56 3.77
C ALA A 134 -14.28 -0.11 3.14
N GLY A 135 -13.82 1.08 3.51
CA GLY A 135 -12.52 1.65 3.13
C GLY A 135 -11.50 1.60 4.28
N SER A 136 -10.28 2.09 4.04
CA SER A 136 -9.22 2.14 5.08
C SER A 136 -9.68 2.86 6.35
N GLY A 137 -10.39 3.98 6.23
CA GLY A 137 -10.88 4.77 7.37
C GLY A 137 -12.06 4.17 8.12
N SER A 138 -12.68 3.09 7.62
CA SER A 138 -13.77 2.37 8.31
C SER A 138 -13.30 1.12 9.05
N LEU A 139 -12.04 0.75 8.93
CA LEU A 139 -11.41 -0.27 9.77
C LEU A 139 -11.33 0.26 11.22
N SER A 140 -11.28 -0.63 12.20
CA SER A 140 -10.86 -0.20 13.53
C SER A 140 -9.36 0.17 13.53
N VAL A 141 -8.91 0.93 14.53
CA VAL A 141 -7.50 1.30 14.68
C VAL A 141 -6.60 0.05 14.65
N GLU A 142 -7.00 -1.01 15.38
CA GLU A 142 -6.29 -2.30 15.41
C GLU A 142 -6.28 -2.98 14.03
N GLU A 143 -7.43 -3.05 13.35
CA GLU A 143 -7.50 -3.67 12.02
C GLU A 143 -6.66 -2.92 10.99
N HIS A 144 -6.64 -1.58 11.04
CA HIS A 144 -5.80 -0.78 10.14
C HIS A 144 -4.31 -0.99 10.42
N GLU A 145 -3.91 -1.10 11.68
CA GLU A 145 -2.53 -1.46 12.05
C GLU A 145 -2.14 -2.82 11.47
N GLN A 146 -3.01 -3.83 11.58
CA GLN A 146 -2.75 -5.16 11.02
C GLN A 146 -2.74 -5.16 9.49
N TYR A 147 -3.53 -4.31 8.85
CA TYR A 147 -3.50 -4.12 7.39
C TYR A 147 -2.16 -3.51 6.94
N LEU A 148 -1.68 -2.51 7.69
CA LEU A 148 -0.38 -1.88 7.41
C LEU A 148 0.79 -2.85 7.65
N LEU A 149 0.81 -3.52 8.82
CA LEU A 149 1.82 -4.54 9.14
C LEU A 149 1.89 -5.64 8.10
N PHE A 150 0.75 -6.17 7.69
CA PHE A 150 0.68 -7.22 6.67
C PHE A 150 1.16 -6.75 5.29
N THR A 151 0.96 -5.46 4.98
CA THR A 151 1.51 -4.83 3.78
C THR A 151 3.03 -4.70 3.86
N ILE A 152 3.58 -4.31 5.02
CA ILE A 152 5.02 -4.22 5.27
C ILE A 152 5.70 -5.59 5.21
N GLU A 153 5.08 -6.64 5.79
CA GLU A 153 5.54 -8.02 5.66
C GLU A 153 5.64 -8.41 4.17
N ALA A 154 4.59 -8.15 3.39
CA ALA A 154 4.57 -8.46 1.96
C ALA A 154 5.61 -7.65 1.16
N LEU A 155 5.83 -6.38 1.52
CA LEU A 155 6.85 -5.52 0.93
C LEU A 155 8.26 -6.10 1.14
N HIS A 156 8.58 -6.50 2.37
CA HIS A 156 9.86 -7.10 2.70
C HIS A 156 10.07 -8.42 1.97
N ASP A 157 9.06 -9.31 1.99
CA ASP A 157 9.13 -10.59 1.29
C ASP A 157 9.41 -10.43 -0.21
N LEU A 158 8.83 -9.42 -0.88
CA LEU A 158 9.08 -9.19 -2.31
C LEU A 158 10.53 -8.82 -2.59
N TYR A 159 11.19 -8.06 -1.70
CA TYR A 159 12.63 -7.79 -1.82
C TYR A 159 13.48 -9.05 -1.56
N GLU A 160 13.09 -9.88 -0.59
CA GLU A 160 13.80 -11.15 -0.30
C GLU A 160 13.60 -12.19 -1.41
N GLU A 161 12.40 -12.29 -1.98
CA GLU A 161 12.07 -13.26 -3.04
C GLU A 161 12.69 -12.87 -4.38
N ASN A 162 12.75 -11.58 -4.72
CA ASN A 162 13.26 -11.09 -6.01
C ASN A 162 14.43 -10.09 -5.83
N ARG A 163 15.65 -10.63 -5.79
CA ARG A 163 16.89 -9.85 -5.65
C ARG A 163 17.13 -8.82 -6.76
N TYR A 164 16.39 -8.88 -7.87
CA TYR A 164 16.50 -7.95 -8.99
C TYR A 164 15.56 -6.75 -8.84
N ALA A 165 14.65 -6.82 -7.87
CA ALA A 165 13.76 -5.72 -7.55
C ALA A 165 14.58 -4.57 -6.93
N ARG A 166 14.68 -3.45 -7.64
CA ARG A 166 15.30 -2.23 -7.14
C ARG A 166 14.34 -1.41 -6.30
N TYR A 167 13.07 -1.48 -6.63
CA TYR A 167 12.00 -0.81 -5.90
C TYR A 167 10.73 -1.65 -5.89
N VAL A 168 9.98 -1.60 -4.80
CA VAL A 168 8.64 -2.16 -4.73
C VAL A 168 7.67 -1.00 -4.50
N ALA A 169 6.92 -0.65 -5.55
CA ALA A 169 5.89 0.36 -5.43
C ALA A 169 4.71 -0.19 -4.61
N VAL A 170 4.33 0.52 -3.55
CA VAL A 170 3.17 0.21 -2.72
C VAL A 170 2.14 1.30 -2.88
N PHE A 171 0.92 0.94 -3.27
CA PHE A 171 -0.14 1.91 -3.49
C PHE A 171 -1.53 1.32 -3.27
N GLN A 172 -2.49 2.21 -3.01
CA GLN A 172 -3.90 1.90 -2.97
C GLN A 172 -4.65 2.85 -3.88
N ASN A 173 -5.48 2.31 -4.77
CA ASN A 173 -6.44 3.09 -5.53
C ASN A 173 -7.82 2.87 -4.93
N TRP A 174 -8.45 3.93 -4.46
CA TRP A 174 -9.78 3.88 -3.88
C TRP A 174 -10.78 4.56 -4.79
N ARG A 175 -11.78 3.80 -5.24
CA ARG A 175 -12.81 4.15 -6.23
C ARG A 175 -12.31 4.40 -7.65
N SER A 176 -13.18 4.22 -8.62
CA SER A 176 -12.92 4.33 -10.05
C SER A 176 -12.26 5.65 -10.48
N PRO A 177 -12.66 6.87 -9.99
CA PRO A 177 -11.96 8.10 -10.37
C PRO A 177 -10.49 8.16 -9.97
N ALA A 178 -10.08 7.35 -8.97
CA ALA A 178 -8.69 7.18 -8.57
C ALA A 178 -7.96 6.04 -9.30
N GLY A 179 -8.60 5.42 -10.31
CA GLY A 179 -8.03 4.33 -11.09
C GLY A 179 -8.22 2.94 -10.48
N ALA A 180 -9.11 2.79 -9.49
CA ALA A 180 -9.46 1.47 -8.96
C ALA A 180 -10.23 0.66 -10.02
N SER A 181 -9.79 -0.57 -10.27
CA SER A 181 -10.50 -1.52 -11.14
C SER A 181 -11.67 -2.22 -10.42
N ILE A 182 -11.65 -2.23 -9.09
CA ILE A 182 -12.69 -2.77 -8.21
C ILE A 182 -12.88 -1.85 -7.00
N ASP A 183 -14.13 -1.61 -6.63
CA ASP A 183 -14.50 -0.83 -5.43
C ASP A 183 -14.49 -1.74 -4.18
N HIS A 184 -13.37 -2.37 -3.91
CA HIS A 184 -13.12 -3.22 -2.75
C HIS A 184 -11.76 -2.87 -2.16
N LEU A 185 -11.66 -2.75 -0.84
CA LEU A 185 -10.43 -2.32 -0.17
C LEU A 185 -9.27 -3.28 -0.46
N HIS A 186 -8.26 -2.76 -1.15
CA HIS A 186 -7.03 -3.49 -1.44
C HIS A 186 -5.85 -2.54 -1.62
N LYS A 187 -4.64 -3.03 -1.27
CA LYS A 187 -3.35 -2.41 -1.64
C LYS A 187 -2.64 -3.27 -2.66
N GLN A 188 -1.82 -2.66 -3.49
CA GLN A 188 -0.99 -3.35 -4.47
C GLN A 188 0.48 -3.10 -4.18
N LEU A 189 1.29 -4.12 -4.43
CA LEU A 189 2.74 -4.08 -4.32
C LEU A 189 3.33 -4.59 -5.62
N VAL A 190 4.13 -3.77 -6.30
CA VAL A 190 4.73 -4.10 -7.61
C VAL A 190 6.24 -3.97 -7.51
N ALA A 191 6.94 -5.09 -7.63
CA ALA A 191 8.39 -5.08 -7.77
C ALA A 191 8.80 -4.57 -9.17
N MET A 192 9.78 -3.67 -9.19
CA MET A 192 10.32 -3.06 -10.40
C MET A 192 11.84 -3.12 -10.39
N ASP A 193 12.44 -3.14 -11.57
CA ASP A 193 13.90 -3.10 -11.77
C ASP A 193 14.47 -1.68 -11.87
N GLU A 194 13.65 -0.68 -11.55
CA GLU A 194 14.04 0.73 -11.47
C GLU A 194 13.27 1.46 -10.36
N HIS A 195 13.78 2.62 -9.92
CA HIS A 195 13.15 3.39 -8.85
C HIS A 195 11.96 4.25 -9.29
N GLY A 196 11.77 4.46 -10.61
CA GLY A 196 10.79 5.41 -11.11
C GLY A 196 11.26 6.88 -11.03
N ALA A 197 10.60 7.77 -11.77
CA ALA A 197 11.05 9.15 -11.95
C ALA A 197 11.03 9.94 -10.63
N GLN A 198 9.93 9.89 -9.87
CA GLN A 198 9.80 10.65 -8.63
C GLN A 198 10.85 10.22 -7.59
N THR A 199 11.01 8.93 -7.38
CA THR A 199 12.01 8.41 -6.43
C THR A 199 13.44 8.78 -6.85
N ASN A 200 13.73 8.79 -8.17
CA ASN A 200 15.02 9.26 -8.67
C ASN A 200 15.24 10.76 -8.39
N ASP A 201 14.22 11.60 -8.49
CA ASP A 201 14.29 13.01 -8.14
C ASP A 201 14.53 13.22 -6.64
N GLU A 202 13.85 12.44 -5.78
CA GLU A 202 14.04 12.43 -4.32
C GLU A 202 15.48 12.00 -3.95
N ILE A 203 16.00 10.94 -4.56
CA ILE A 203 17.39 10.50 -4.40
C ILE A 203 18.35 11.61 -4.82
N ALA A 204 18.13 12.26 -5.96
CA ALA A 204 18.96 13.35 -6.43
C ALA A 204 18.90 14.58 -5.49
N ALA A 205 17.74 14.87 -4.92
CA ALA A 205 17.58 15.93 -3.93
C ALA A 205 18.35 15.61 -2.63
N LEU A 206 18.22 14.38 -2.11
CA LEU A 206 18.94 13.91 -0.91
C LEU A 206 20.45 13.90 -1.11
N ARG A 207 20.96 13.56 -2.29
CA ARG A 207 22.40 13.63 -2.60
C ARG A 207 22.95 15.06 -2.61
N ARG A 208 22.11 16.04 -2.95
CA ARG A 208 22.47 17.47 -2.87
C ARG A 208 22.36 18.03 -1.45
N ASN A 209 21.32 17.62 -0.73
CA ASN A 209 21.07 18.06 0.64
C ASN A 209 20.41 16.92 1.43
N LEU A 210 21.17 16.26 2.31
CA LEU A 210 20.63 15.19 3.16
C LEU A 210 19.49 15.64 4.07
N ASN A 211 19.33 16.94 4.33
CA ASN A 211 18.27 17.46 5.20
C ASN A 211 17.05 18.00 4.44
N VAL A 212 16.96 17.76 3.13
CA VAL A 212 15.95 18.37 2.25
C VAL A 212 14.51 18.14 2.73
N PHE A 213 14.17 16.95 3.21
CA PHE A 213 12.80 16.65 3.70
C PHE A 213 12.47 17.39 5.01
N ASN A 214 13.45 17.68 5.83
CA ASN A 214 13.25 18.58 6.97
C ASN A 214 13.12 20.04 6.52
N GLU A 215 14.07 20.53 5.71
CA GLU A 215 14.19 21.94 5.37
C GLU A 215 13.10 22.40 4.42
N ASP A 216 12.93 21.71 3.28
CA ASP A 216 12.06 22.17 2.20
C ASP A 216 10.63 21.62 2.32
N VAL A 217 10.41 20.55 3.12
CA VAL A 217 9.10 19.92 3.26
C VAL A 217 8.52 20.17 4.65
N LEU A 218 9.05 19.53 5.70
CA LEU A 218 8.46 19.65 7.04
C LEU A 218 8.51 21.08 7.60
N ASN A 219 9.70 21.73 7.56
CA ASN A 219 9.86 23.07 8.11
C ASN A 219 8.98 24.09 7.36
N ALA A 220 8.81 23.93 6.05
CA ALA A 220 7.88 24.74 5.28
C ALA A 220 6.42 24.49 5.71
N ALA A 221 6.01 23.24 5.92
CA ALA A 221 4.68 22.92 6.44
C ALA A 221 4.43 23.54 7.82
N VAL A 222 5.41 23.53 8.71
CA VAL A 222 5.34 24.17 10.03
C VAL A 222 5.20 25.69 9.88
N GLN A 223 6.05 26.34 9.07
CA GLN A 223 6.03 27.80 8.84
C GLN A 223 4.71 28.27 8.27
N HIS A 224 4.10 27.50 7.39
CA HIS A 224 2.84 27.84 6.74
C HIS A 224 1.60 27.33 7.48
N ASN A 225 1.76 26.81 8.72
CA ASN A 225 0.65 26.31 9.53
C ASN A 225 -0.17 25.22 8.81
N LEU A 226 0.50 24.24 8.21
CA LEU A 226 -0.11 23.15 7.44
C LEU A 226 -0.18 21.83 8.20
N ILE A 227 0.34 21.77 9.44
CA ILE A 227 0.31 20.57 10.26
C ILE A 227 -1.14 20.21 10.61
N ILE A 228 -1.48 18.93 10.44
CA ILE A 228 -2.83 18.39 10.67
C ILE A 228 -2.86 17.54 11.93
N ALA A 229 -1.93 16.58 12.04
CA ALA A 229 -1.89 15.61 13.12
C ALA A 229 -0.46 15.17 13.41
N GLU A 230 -0.18 14.82 14.66
CA GLU A 230 1.14 14.33 15.09
C GLU A 230 0.98 13.37 16.27
N ASN A 231 1.85 12.35 16.33
CA ASN A 231 2.08 11.54 17.52
C ASN A 231 3.60 11.36 17.75
N ASP A 232 4.01 10.42 18.56
CA ASP A 232 5.42 10.25 18.92
C ASP A 232 6.31 9.96 17.69
N SER A 233 5.83 9.13 16.75
CA SER A 233 6.64 8.60 15.65
C SER A 233 6.18 8.99 14.25
N ALA A 234 5.08 9.75 14.12
CA ALA A 234 4.57 10.18 12.82
C ALA A 234 4.00 11.60 12.85
N ILE A 235 3.99 12.26 11.69
CA ILE A 235 3.43 13.60 11.50
C ILE A 235 2.72 13.67 10.15
N ALA A 236 1.53 14.31 10.13
CA ALA A 236 0.76 14.57 8.93
C ALA A 236 0.53 16.06 8.70
N PHE A 237 0.66 16.50 7.47
CA PHE A 237 0.42 17.88 7.06
C PHE A 237 -0.20 17.95 5.67
N ALA A 238 -0.85 19.07 5.35
CA ALA A 238 -1.33 19.33 4.01
C ALA A 238 -0.15 19.54 3.06
N GLY A 239 -0.02 18.65 2.08
CA GLY A 239 1.06 18.64 1.10
C GLY A 239 0.91 19.80 0.09
N PHE A 240 2.02 20.26 -0.45
CA PHE A 240 2.09 21.32 -1.46
C PHE A 240 2.97 20.88 -2.64
N GLY A 241 2.72 21.49 -3.80
CA GLY A 241 3.45 21.14 -5.03
C GLY A 241 2.97 19.85 -5.71
N HIS A 242 1.88 19.25 -5.28
CA HIS A 242 1.31 18.03 -5.86
C HIS A 242 0.33 18.30 -7.00
N ARG A 243 0.12 17.28 -7.83
CA ARG A 243 -0.89 17.31 -8.92
C ARG A 243 -2.33 17.36 -8.42
N TYR A 244 -2.57 16.89 -7.19
CA TYR A 244 -3.87 16.81 -6.55
C TYR A 244 -3.76 17.32 -5.12
N PRO A 245 -4.89 17.71 -4.47
CA PRO A 245 -4.90 17.97 -3.04
C PRO A 245 -4.38 16.74 -2.30
N THR A 246 -3.36 16.92 -1.47
CA THR A 246 -2.62 15.83 -0.87
C THR A 246 -2.42 16.03 0.62
N VAL A 247 -2.46 14.95 1.38
CA VAL A 247 -1.94 14.89 2.74
C VAL A 247 -0.66 14.06 2.73
N GLU A 248 0.40 14.61 3.26
CA GLU A 248 1.67 13.94 3.48
C GLU A 248 1.72 13.40 4.91
N ILE A 249 2.13 12.14 5.07
CA ILE A 249 2.30 11.48 6.35
C ILE A 249 3.72 10.94 6.41
N PHE A 250 4.55 11.50 7.29
CA PHE A 250 5.96 11.14 7.45
C PHE A 250 6.20 10.36 8.73
N SER A 251 6.98 9.28 8.63
CA SER A 251 7.60 8.67 9.80
C SER A 251 8.72 9.58 10.33
N LYS A 252 8.75 9.79 11.65
CA LYS A 252 9.82 10.51 12.35
C LYS A 252 10.97 9.58 12.77
N SER A 253 10.88 8.29 12.40
CA SER A 253 11.90 7.30 12.70
C SER A 253 13.25 7.65 12.09
N ARG A 254 14.32 7.15 12.72
CA ARG A 254 15.67 7.15 12.15
C ARG A 254 15.84 6.09 11.07
N THR A 255 14.99 5.07 11.09
CA THR A 255 14.99 3.95 10.14
C THR A 255 14.08 4.29 8.98
N CYS A 256 14.61 4.27 7.77
CA CYS A 256 13.90 4.67 6.55
C CYS A 256 13.17 3.51 5.87
N GLU A 257 13.55 2.27 6.20
CA GLU A 257 12.93 1.05 5.72
C GLU A 257 11.74 0.66 6.63
N PRO A 258 10.48 0.60 6.11
CA PRO A 258 9.31 0.31 6.94
C PRO A 258 9.43 -1.01 7.72
N TRP A 259 10.01 -2.05 7.12
CA TRP A 259 10.17 -3.38 7.74
C TRP A 259 11.26 -3.47 8.81
N LEU A 260 12.05 -2.42 9.00
CA LEU A 260 13.07 -2.32 10.06
C LEU A 260 12.63 -1.39 11.20
N GLN A 261 11.49 -0.69 11.06
CA GLN A 261 10.95 0.15 12.13
C GLN A 261 10.38 -0.70 13.27
N SER A 262 10.39 -0.15 14.47
CA SER A 262 9.81 -0.83 15.64
C SER A 262 8.29 -0.96 15.54
N PRO A 263 7.67 -1.94 16.22
CA PRO A 263 6.21 -2.07 16.24
C PRO A 263 5.49 -0.79 16.66
N LYS A 264 6.05 -0.02 17.61
CA LYS A 264 5.49 1.26 18.05
C LYS A 264 5.51 2.31 16.95
N GLU A 265 6.60 2.43 16.20
CA GLU A 265 6.72 3.38 15.08
C GLU A 265 5.72 3.04 13.97
N ILE A 266 5.55 1.74 13.66
CA ILE A 266 4.57 1.28 12.68
C ILE A 266 3.14 1.54 13.17
N ALA A 267 2.83 1.27 14.44
CA ALA A 267 1.52 1.54 15.03
C ALA A 267 1.18 3.04 14.98
N ASP A 268 2.14 3.90 15.31
CA ASP A 268 2.00 5.35 15.26
C ASP A 268 1.74 5.86 13.84
N MET A 269 2.48 5.34 12.87
CA MET A 269 2.29 5.67 11.46
C MET A 269 0.91 5.20 10.96
N SER A 270 0.48 4.00 11.37
CA SER A 270 -0.85 3.46 11.08
C SER A 270 -1.95 4.32 11.70
N ALA A 271 -1.80 4.74 12.94
CA ALA A 271 -2.81 5.54 13.64
C ALA A 271 -3.06 6.88 12.93
N ILE A 272 -2.00 7.57 12.50
CA ILE A 272 -2.11 8.82 11.73
C ILE A 272 -2.75 8.55 10.36
N LEU A 273 -2.27 7.55 9.59
CA LEU A 273 -2.80 7.24 8.27
C LEU A 273 -4.28 6.84 8.34
N HIS A 274 -4.67 6.00 9.31
CA HIS A 274 -6.06 5.63 9.57
C HIS A 274 -6.93 6.87 9.85
N ALA A 275 -6.48 7.76 10.72
CA ALA A 275 -7.20 8.97 11.07
C ALA A 275 -7.42 9.87 9.83
N ILE A 276 -6.41 10.02 8.97
CA ILE A 276 -6.52 10.80 7.73
C ILE A 276 -7.50 10.14 6.75
N HIS A 277 -7.49 8.81 6.59
CA HIS A 277 -8.48 8.10 5.78
C HIS A 277 -9.90 8.25 6.33
N ALA A 278 -10.08 8.12 7.65
CA ALA A 278 -11.38 8.29 8.30
C ALA A 278 -11.93 9.71 8.14
N ALA A 279 -11.07 10.74 8.26
CA ALA A 279 -11.47 12.13 8.07
C ALA A 279 -11.69 12.49 6.60
N THR A 280 -11.01 11.84 5.66
CA THR A 280 -11.24 11.96 4.22
C THR A 280 -12.63 11.45 3.83
N GLY A 281 -13.05 10.31 4.40
CA GLY A 281 -14.33 9.67 4.10
C GLY A 281 -14.24 8.67 2.94
N ALA A 282 -15.06 7.61 3.02
CA ALA A 282 -15.06 6.54 2.03
C ALA A 282 -15.64 6.97 0.66
N GLU A 283 -16.36 8.09 0.60
CA GLU A 283 -16.92 8.66 -0.63
C GLU A 283 -15.88 9.40 -1.49
N VAL A 284 -14.74 9.81 -0.92
CA VAL A 284 -13.70 10.57 -1.62
C VAL A 284 -12.76 9.61 -2.36
N PRO A 285 -12.71 9.67 -3.70
CA PRO A 285 -11.72 8.90 -4.45
C PRO A 285 -10.30 9.36 -4.09
N CYS A 286 -9.42 8.43 -3.76
CA CYS A 286 -8.04 8.78 -3.41
C CYS A 286 -7.01 7.72 -3.83
N ASN A 287 -5.79 8.18 -4.04
CA ASN A 287 -4.61 7.33 -4.14
C ASN A 287 -3.79 7.46 -2.86
N GLU A 288 -3.39 6.33 -2.30
CA GLU A 288 -2.36 6.25 -1.27
C GLU A 288 -1.09 5.73 -1.96
N GLU A 289 0.02 6.45 -1.81
CA GLU A 289 1.30 6.13 -2.45
C GLU A 289 2.39 6.14 -1.39
N TRP A 290 3.21 5.07 -1.34
CA TRP A 290 4.28 4.93 -0.37
C TRP A 290 5.64 5.25 -0.99
N HIS A 291 6.44 5.95 -0.23
CA HIS A 291 7.84 6.26 -0.53
C HIS A 291 8.71 5.76 0.62
N HIS A 292 9.73 4.98 0.31
CA HIS A 292 10.59 4.38 1.31
C HIS A 292 11.97 4.10 0.73
N ARG A 293 12.95 3.95 1.59
CA ARG A 293 14.28 3.52 1.19
C ARG A 293 14.24 2.05 0.76
N SER A 294 14.68 1.75 -0.47
CA SER A 294 14.90 0.38 -0.93
C SER A 294 16.30 -0.12 -0.53
N PRO A 295 16.54 -1.46 -0.56
CA PRO A 295 17.82 -2.04 -0.13
C PRO A 295 19.05 -1.56 -0.92
N ASP A 296 18.89 -1.12 -2.17
CA ASP A 296 19.96 -0.65 -3.03
C ASP A 296 20.20 0.89 -2.98
N MET A 297 19.39 1.62 -2.20
CA MET A 297 19.57 3.07 -2.06
C MET A 297 20.69 3.43 -1.12
N ASP A 298 21.59 4.31 -1.58
CA ASP A 298 22.72 4.86 -0.81
C ASP A 298 22.38 6.10 0.02
N VAL A 299 21.12 6.60 -0.08
CA VAL A 299 20.64 7.78 0.64
C VAL A 299 19.47 7.42 1.59
N PRO A 300 19.32 8.15 2.71
CA PRO A 300 18.27 7.88 3.68
C PRO A 300 16.94 8.52 3.25
N LEU A 301 16.21 7.91 2.32
CA LEU A 301 14.86 8.35 1.95
C LEU A 301 13.87 8.02 3.09
N PRO A 302 13.32 9.02 3.80
CA PRO A 302 12.41 8.75 4.90
C PRO A 302 11.12 8.06 4.42
N TRP A 303 10.64 7.07 5.18
CA TRP A 303 9.35 6.48 4.88
C TRP A 303 8.24 7.53 5.04
N HIS A 304 7.52 7.76 3.96
CA HIS A 304 6.35 8.63 3.96
C HIS A 304 5.27 8.12 3.01
N ILE A 305 4.06 8.58 3.24
CA ILE A 305 2.86 8.20 2.49
C ILE A 305 2.14 9.46 2.05
N ALA A 306 1.85 9.55 0.75
CA ALA A 306 1.04 10.60 0.16
C ALA A 306 -0.39 10.09 -0.06
N LEU A 307 -1.39 10.73 0.56
CA LEU A 307 -2.81 10.50 0.30
C LEU A 307 -3.35 11.60 -0.59
N LYS A 308 -3.62 11.28 -1.86
CA LYS A 308 -4.02 12.22 -2.92
C LYS A 308 -5.51 12.12 -3.21
N TRP A 309 -6.25 13.22 -3.06
CA TRP A 309 -7.67 13.27 -3.39
C TRP A 309 -7.89 13.43 -4.89
N ARG A 310 -8.51 12.45 -5.52
CA ARG A 310 -8.77 12.42 -6.95
C ARG A 310 -10.11 13.10 -7.28
N VAL A 311 -10.24 14.36 -6.86
CA VAL A 311 -11.46 15.17 -6.98
C VAL A 311 -11.55 15.96 -8.30
N SER A 312 -10.52 15.90 -9.13
CA SER A 312 -10.48 16.48 -10.46
C SER A 312 -9.83 15.56 -11.47
N THR A 313 -10.13 15.74 -12.76
CA THR A 313 -9.50 14.99 -13.85
C THR A 313 -8.49 15.90 -14.53
N LEU A 314 -7.28 15.36 -14.80
CA LEU A 314 -6.30 16.06 -15.63
C LEU A 314 -6.82 16.21 -17.06
N ALA A 315 -6.73 17.42 -17.59
CA ALA A 315 -7.21 17.74 -18.92
C ALA A 315 -6.05 18.06 -19.89
N GLY A 316 -6.37 18.57 -21.07
CA GLY A 316 -5.38 18.84 -22.11
C GLY A 316 -4.32 19.87 -21.73
N PHE A 317 -4.67 20.85 -20.88
CA PHE A 317 -3.72 21.84 -20.39
C PHE A 317 -2.60 21.18 -19.58
N GLU A 318 -2.93 20.38 -18.57
CA GLU A 318 -1.96 19.66 -17.76
C GLU A 318 -1.21 18.59 -18.55
N GLY A 319 -1.91 17.97 -19.52
CA GLY A 319 -1.32 16.97 -20.42
C GLY A 319 -0.23 17.54 -21.33
N ASP A 320 -0.41 18.75 -21.84
CA ASP A 320 0.55 19.44 -22.72
C ASP A 320 1.64 20.14 -21.91
N THR A 321 1.26 21.05 -21.02
CA THR A 321 2.17 21.97 -20.34
C THR A 321 2.92 21.36 -19.17
N LYS A 322 2.44 20.24 -18.59
CA LYS A 322 2.89 19.65 -17.32
C LYS A 322 2.77 20.62 -16.13
N VAL A 323 1.95 21.66 -16.26
CA VAL A 323 1.55 22.55 -15.16
C VAL A 323 0.23 22.06 -14.61
N TYR A 324 0.18 21.72 -13.33
CA TYR A 324 -0.99 21.11 -12.70
C TYR A 324 -1.78 22.14 -11.92
N LEU A 325 -3.08 22.27 -12.25
CA LEU A 325 -4.01 23.19 -11.59
C LEU A 325 -4.68 22.46 -10.43
N ASN A 326 -4.43 22.94 -9.21
CA ASN A 326 -5.03 22.41 -8.00
C ASN A 326 -6.09 23.39 -7.49
N THR A 327 -7.37 22.97 -7.48
CA THR A 327 -8.50 23.83 -7.08
C THR A 327 -8.71 23.92 -5.57
N ILE A 328 -8.02 23.05 -4.81
CA ILE A 328 -8.05 23.04 -3.34
C ILE A 328 -6.62 23.26 -2.86
N ASP A 329 -6.35 24.40 -2.27
CA ASP A 329 -5.03 24.70 -1.72
C ASP A 329 -4.77 23.94 -0.40
N PRO A 330 -3.52 23.87 0.06
CA PRO A 330 -3.15 23.13 1.26
C PRO A 330 -3.89 23.57 2.53
N TRP A 331 -4.15 24.86 2.70
CA TRP A 331 -4.88 25.37 3.88
C TRP A 331 -6.32 24.86 3.89
N HIS A 332 -7.00 24.85 2.74
CA HIS A 332 -8.34 24.28 2.62
C HIS A 332 -8.37 22.76 2.85
N VAL A 333 -7.31 22.02 2.46
CA VAL A 333 -7.18 20.59 2.81
C VAL A 333 -7.13 20.42 4.31
N ARG A 334 -6.24 21.17 5.00
CA ARG A 334 -6.12 21.15 6.46
C ARG A 334 -7.44 21.52 7.13
N ASP A 335 -8.04 22.62 6.71
CA ASP A 335 -9.26 23.18 7.34
C ASP A 335 -10.50 22.29 7.16
N ARG A 336 -10.51 21.41 6.17
CA ARG A 336 -11.53 20.35 6.03
C ARG A 336 -11.28 19.18 6.97
N LEU A 337 -10.02 18.76 7.14
CA LEU A 337 -9.68 17.57 7.91
C LEU A 337 -9.69 17.81 9.42
N VAL A 338 -9.14 18.92 9.89
CA VAL A 338 -8.96 19.16 11.33
C VAL A 338 -10.27 19.10 12.12
N PRO A 339 -11.37 19.79 11.73
CA PRO A 339 -12.64 19.68 12.45
C PRO A 339 -13.16 18.23 12.49
N ARG A 340 -13.08 17.53 11.36
CA ARG A 340 -13.54 16.14 11.27
C ARG A 340 -12.72 15.21 12.15
N LEU A 341 -11.40 15.39 12.23
CA LEU A 341 -10.53 14.62 13.11
C LEU A 341 -10.90 14.83 14.59
N HIS A 342 -11.22 16.06 14.99
CA HIS A 342 -11.71 16.33 16.34
C HIS A 342 -13.04 15.64 16.65
N GLU A 343 -13.95 15.53 15.69
CA GLU A 343 -15.19 14.77 15.82
C GLU A 343 -14.91 13.29 15.98
N LEU A 344 -14.16 12.70 15.06
CA LEU A 344 -13.81 11.27 15.07
C LEU A 344 -13.08 10.85 16.35
N ARG A 345 -12.22 11.71 16.91
CA ARG A 345 -11.56 11.45 18.17
C ARG A 345 -12.54 11.43 19.36
N ARG A 346 -13.53 12.35 19.37
CA ARG A 346 -14.60 12.35 20.40
C ARG A 346 -15.53 11.15 20.29
N GLU A 347 -15.72 10.63 19.08
CA GLU A 347 -16.51 9.45 18.78
C GLU A 347 -15.71 8.15 18.96
N GLU A 348 -14.45 8.23 19.39
CA GLU A 348 -13.53 7.09 19.57
C GLU A 348 -13.27 6.26 18.30
N HIS A 349 -13.44 6.85 17.11
CA HIS A 349 -13.17 6.21 15.83
C HIS A 349 -11.70 6.21 15.43
N ILE A 350 -10.88 7.10 16.01
CA ILE A 350 -9.44 7.20 15.78
C ILE A 350 -8.69 7.08 17.11
N ALA A 351 -7.40 6.79 17.03
CA ALA A 351 -6.55 6.63 18.19
C ALA A 351 -6.58 7.90 19.08
N PRO A 352 -6.75 7.77 20.41
CA PRO A 352 -6.98 8.89 21.32
C PRO A 352 -5.74 9.76 21.57
N ASP A 353 -4.54 9.21 21.36
CA ASP A 353 -3.23 9.81 21.61
C ASP A 353 -2.72 10.70 20.46
N ILE A 354 -3.45 10.77 19.35
CA ILE A 354 -3.12 11.65 18.23
C ILE A 354 -3.33 13.10 18.64
N LEU A 355 -2.29 13.91 18.54
CA LEU A 355 -2.36 15.36 18.68
C LEU A 355 -2.86 15.99 17.39
N LEU A 356 -3.74 16.98 17.46
CA LEU A 356 -4.38 17.60 16.31
C LEU A 356 -4.14 19.12 16.26
N ASP A 357 -3.83 19.63 15.08
CA ASP A 357 -3.68 21.07 14.82
C ASP A 357 -2.75 21.77 15.83
N LYS A 358 -3.25 22.70 16.60
CA LYS A 358 -2.49 23.49 17.61
C LYS A 358 -1.98 22.66 18.78
N GLN A 359 -2.42 21.42 18.93
CA GLN A 359 -1.88 20.51 19.96
C GLN A 359 -0.54 19.92 19.51
N CYS A 360 -0.26 19.92 18.21
CA CYS A 360 0.97 19.36 17.65
C CYS A 360 2.18 20.22 18.06
N PRO A 361 3.25 19.61 18.58
CA PRO A 361 4.51 20.33 18.86
C PRO A 361 5.10 20.98 17.62
N ALA A 362 4.90 20.40 16.46
CA ALA A 362 5.29 20.93 15.13
C ALA A 362 6.75 21.45 15.12
N ARG A 363 7.70 20.62 15.59
CA ARG A 363 9.09 21.01 15.75
C ARG A 363 9.81 20.98 14.42
N TYR A 364 10.62 22.01 14.17
CA TYR A 364 11.55 22.01 13.05
C TYR A 364 12.55 20.84 13.13
N ASN A 365 12.92 20.31 11.98
CA ASN A 365 13.87 19.21 11.84
C ASN A 365 13.51 17.95 12.68
N SER A 366 12.22 17.65 12.84
CA SER A 366 11.78 16.52 13.66
C SER A 366 11.76 15.17 12.93
N LEU A 367 12.04 15.13 11.63
CA LEU A 367 12.24 13.88 10.90
C LEU A 367 13.62 13.32 11.21
N GLY A 368 13.66 12.16 11.84
CA GLY A 368 14.90 11.54 12.37
C GLY A 368 15.80 10.88 11.33
N TYR A 369 15.39 10.80 10.06
CA TYR A 369 16.07 10.06 9.00
C TYR A 369 17.48 10.54 8.69
N ASN A 370 17.79 11.83 8.95
CA ASN A 370 19.10 12.40 8.63
C ASN A 370 20.12 12.04 9.72
N PRO A 371 21.14 11.21 9.44
CA PRO A 371 22.11 10.78 10.43
C PRO A 371 22.99 11.91 10.98
N LEU A 372 23.10 13.03 10.27
CA LEU A 372 23.90 14.18 10.71
C LEU A 372 23.21 14.99 11.81
N LEU A 373 21.89 14.87 11.98
CA LEU A 373 21.13 15.53 13.05
C LEU A 373 21.03 14.70 14.33
N GLN A 374 21.58 13.51 14.33
CA GLN A 374 21.49 12.53 15.45
C GLN A 374 22.61 12.73 16.50
N ARG A 375 22.94 13.96 16.87
CA ARG A 375 23.94 14.26 17.91
C ARG A 375 23.33 14.34 19.30
#